data_2faa31cf2ab1d51c8ac5a5d864e9d661
#
_entry.id   2faa31cf2ab1d51c8ac5a5d864e9d661
#
_cell.length_a   1.000
_cell.length_b   1.000
_cell.length_c   1.000
_cell.angle_alpha   90.00
_cell.angle_beta   90.00
_cell.angle_gamma   90.00
#
_symmetry.space_group_name_H-M   'P 1'
#
loop_
_entity.id
_entity.type
_entity.pdbx_description
1 polymer ?
#
loop_
_entity_poly.entity_id
_entity_poly.type
_entity_poly.pdbx_seq_one_letter_code
_entity_poly.pdbx_strand_id
1 'polypeptide(L)'
;MKHVNKLLAIGLIAIGGVAFAHGDEDHDKKAGASSHEGHASALGKPGDPKKASRTVEITMSDAMRFSPSSVSVKRNETIRFVLKNEGKLKHEMVLGTIKELKEHAALMLKFPEMEHADPNQASVEAGKTGELVWQFTKAGTFDFACLQAGHFEAGMKGNVVVAGIATPTKADGHTDHKH
;
A
#
# COMPACT_ATOMS: atom_id res chain seq x y z
N MET A 1 -62.42 -9.16 -24.04
CA MET A 1 -63.15 -8.07 -24.72
C MET A 1 -62.35 -6.81 -24.44
N LYS A 2 -61.78 -6.04 -25.27
CA LYS A 2 -61.83 -5.70 -26.69
C LYS A 2 -60.43 -5.20 -27.12
N HIS A 3 -59.98 -5.64 -28.25
CA HIS A 3 -58.85 -5.15 -29.00
C HIS A 3 -59.02 -3.66 -29.40
N VAL A 4 -57.95 -2.87 -29.47
CA VAL A 4 -57.79 -1.88 -30.49
C VAL A 4 -56.27 -1.74 -30.85
N ASN A 5 -55.94 -2.30 -32.02
CA ASN A 5 -54.77 -1.94 -32.84
C ASN A 5 -54.91 -0.50 -33.33
N LYS A 6 -53.81 0.24 -33.37
CA LYS A 6 -53.62 1.32 -34.35
C LYS A 6 -52.15 1.32 -34.83
N LEU A 7 -52.00 0.85 -36.04
CA LEU A 7 -50.90 1.13 -36.97
C LEU A 7 -51.09 2.54 -37.55
N LEU A 8 -50.00 3.24 -37.80
CA LEU A 8 -49.71 4.20 -38.87
C LEU A 8 -48.45 4.98 -38.49
N ALA A 9 -47.49 5.35 -39.30
CA ALA A 9 -47.14 5.22 -40.70
C ALA A 9 -45.74 5.85 -40.85
N ILE A 10 -45.02 5.30 -41.69
CA ILE A 10 -43.81 5.69 -42.42
C ILE A 10 -43.61 7.21 -42.60
N GLY A 11 -42.41 7.70 -42.32
CA GLY A 11 -41.88 8.98 -42.76
C GLY A 11 -40.39 8.91 -42.99
N LEU A 12 -40.03 8.52 -44.24
CA LEU A 12 -38.66 8.52 -44.76
C LEU A 12 -38.30 9.92 -45.19
N ILE A 13 -37.34 10.59 -44.58
CA ILE A 13 -36.70 11.80 -45.08
C ILE A 13 -35.21 11.54 -45.16
N ALA A 14 -34.73 11.35 -46.38
CA ALA A 14 -33.34 11.41 -46.76
C ALA A 14 -32.98 12.87 -47.07
N ILE A 15 -32.02 13.45 -46.38
CA ILE A 15 -31.35 14.67 -46.78
C ILE A 15 -29.84 14.48 -46.64
N GLY A 16 -29.21 14.66 -47.74
CA GLY A 16 -27.92 14.70 -48.26
C GLY A 16 -26.78 15.12 -47.33
N GLY A 17 -25.63 14.59 -47.68
CA GLY A 17 -24.35 14.70 -47.03
C GLY A 17 -23.74 16.08 -47.02
N VAL A 18 -22.87 16.27 -46.04
CA VAL A 18 -21.64 17.07 -46.17
C VAL A 18 -20.54 16.30 -45.48
N ALA A 19 -19.60 15.82 -46.26
CA ALA A 19 -18.33 15.28 -45.78
C ALA A 19 -17.47 16.48 -45.33
N PHE A 20 -17.17 16.54 -44.04
CA PHE A 20 -16.01 17.27 -43.53
C PHE A 20 -14.99 16.27 -43.07
N ALA A 21 -13.95 16.11 -43.88
CA ALA A 21 -12.70 15.51 -43.46
C ALA A 21 -12.02 16.47 -42.48
N HIS A 22 -11.86 16.07 -41.23
CA HIS A 22 -10.94 16.67 -40.31
C HIS A 22 -10.16 15.57 -39.63
N GLY A 23 -8.89 15.59 -39.93
CA GLY A 23 -7.67 15.25 -39.22
C GLY A 23 -7.77 14.21 -38.12
N ASP A 24 -7.11 13.08 -38.37
CA ASP A 24 -6.57 12.20 -37.34
C ASP A 24 -5.69 13.02 -36.38
N GLU A 25 -6.20 13.29 -35.20
CA GLU A 25 -5.37 13.47 -34.03
C GLU A 25 -5.68 12.33 -33.09
N ASP A 26 -4.83 11.30 -33.18
CA ASP A 26 -4.67 10.26 -32.19
C ASP A 26 -4.34 10.89 -30.83
N HIS A 27 -5.37 11.28 -30.09
CA HIS A 27 -5.26 11.45 -28.66
C HIS A 27 -5.28 10.05 -28.02
N ASP A 28 -4.14 9.36 -28.09
CA ASP A 28 -3.77 8.36 -27.11
C ASP A 28 -3.97 8.98 -25.71
N LYS A 29 -5.18 8.81 -25.18
CA LYS A 29 -5.42 8.93 -23.74
C LYS A 29 -4.70 7.78 -23.07
N LYS A 30 -3.39 7.91 -22.99
CA LYS A 30 -2.58 7.20 -22.04
C LYS A 30 -3.14 7.62 -20.67
N ALA A 31 -4.03 6.78 -20.15
CA ALA A 31 -4.43 6.84 -18.75
C ALA A 31 -3.12 6.84 -17.97
N GLY A 32 -2.80 7.99 -17.40
CA GLY A 32 -1.65 8.13 -16.52
C GLY A 32 -1.87 7.22 -15.33
N ALA A 33 -1.38 5.99 -15.41
CA ALA A 33 -1.03 5.24 -14.24
C ALA A 33 0.02 6.10 -13.52
N SER A 34 -0.43 6.89 -12.56
CA SER A 34 0.44 7.59 -11.63
C SER A 34 1.29 6.50 -10.98
N SER A 35 2.53 6.41 -11.39
CA SER A 35 3.49 5.44 -10.91
C SER A 35 3.82 5.79 -9.45
N HIS A 36 3.09 5.20 -8.51
CA HIS A 36 3.49 5.11 -7.10
C HIS A 36 4.67 4.15 -6.87
N GLU A 37 5.35 3.75 -7.96
CA GLU A 37 6.51 2.84 -7.89
C GLU A 37 7.71 3.40 -7.09
N GLY A 38 7.76 4.72 -6.86
CA GLY A 38 8.89 5.34 -6.16
C GLY A 38 8.96 5.07 -4.66
N HIS A 39 7.83 4.87 -3.99
CA HIS A 39 7.76 4.79 -2.54
C HIS A 39 8.12 3.39 -2.00
N ALA A 40 7.64 2.33 -2.64
CA ALA A 40 7.96 0.96 -2.26
C ALA A 40 9.46 0.65 -2.37
N SER A 41 10.19 1.28 -3.31
CA SER A 41 11.61 1.02 -3.55
C SER A 41 12.55 1.48 -2.42
N ALA A 42 12.14 2.41 -1.57
CA ALA A 42 12.95 2.89 -0.44
C ALA A 42 13.07 1.84 0.66
N LEU A 43 12.00 1.08 0.94
CA LEU A 43 11.95 0.08 2.01
C LEU A 43 12.31 -1.32 1.53
N GLY A 44 12.02 -1.63 0.29
CA GLY A 44 12.13 -2.96 -0.29
C GLY A 44 11.07 -3.19 -1.36
N LYS A 45 10.44 -4.34 -1.34
CA LYS A 45 9.46 -4.76 -2.35
C LYS A 45 8.44 -5.74 -1.77
N PRO A 46 7.29 -5.92 -2.43
CA PRO A 46 6.36 -7.00 -2.11
C PRO A 46 7.07 -8.34 -2.06
N GLY A 47 6.82 -9.10 -1.00
CA GLY A 47 7.43 -10.41 -0.76
C GLY A 47 6.60 -11.53 -1.38
N ASP A 48 7.27 -12.64 -1.70
CA ASP A 48 6.60 -13.88 -2.05
C ASP A 48 6.15 -14.58 -0.74
N PRO A 49 4.86 -14.85 -0.54
CA PRO A 49 4.36 -15.53 0.66
C PRO A 49 5.03 -16.88 0.93
N LYS A 50 5.45 -17.59 -0.12
CA LYS A 50 6.15 -18.88 -0.02
C LYS A 50 7.59 -18.76 0.47
N LYS A 51 8.15 -17.55 0.40
CA LYS A 51 9.52 -17.22 0.81
C LYS A 51 9.56 -16.45 2.13
N ALA A 52 8.44 -16.29 2.81
CA ALA A 52 8.41 -15.67 4.11
C ALA A 52 9.22 -16.51 5.11
N SER A 53 10.27 -15.92 5.65
CA SER A 53 11.17 -16.58 6.60
C SER A 53 10.58 -16.58 8.01
N ARG A 54 9.65 -15.67 8.29
CA ARG A 54 9.02 -15.48 9.58
C ARG A 54 7.66 -14.82 9.45
N THR A 55 6.75 -15.21 10.33
CA THR A 55 5.47 -14.52 10.52
C THR A 55 5.55 -13.63 11.75
N VAL A 56 5.05 -12.41 11.63
CA VAL A 56 4.88 -11.46 12.72
C VAL A 56 3.40 -11.11 12.83
N GLU A 57 2.82 -11.42 13.96
CA GLU A 57 1.45 -11.03 14.26
C GLU A 57 1.43 -9.60 14.82
N ILE A 58 0.55 -8.76 14.29
CA ILE A 58 0.33 -7.39 14.74
C ILE A 58 -1.15 -7.20 15.01
N THR A 59 -1.49 -6.89 16.25
CA THR A 59 -2.83 -6.51 16.64
C THR A 59 -3.07 -5.03 16.44
N MET A 60 -4.24 -4.69 15.92
CA MET A 60 -4.74 -3.32 15.74
C MET A 60 -5.96 -3.11 16.63
N SER A 61 -6.06 -1.94 17.27
CA SER A 61 -7.15 -1.65 18.21
C SER A 61 -7.66 -0.21 18.08
N ASP A 62 -8.91 0.01 18.53
CA ASP A 62 -9.55 1.33 18.56
C ASP A 62 -8.89 2.29 19.59
N ALA A 63 -7.93 1.82 20.39
CA ALA A 63 -7.03 2.69 21.14
C ALA A 63 -5.99 3.39 20.25
N MET A 64 -6.09 3.24 18.93
CA MET A 64 -5.18 3.77 17.91
C MET A 64 -3.74 3.29 18.13
N ARG A 65 -3.59 1.97 18.30
CA ARG A 65 -2.29 1.32 18.55
C ARG A 65 -2.11 0.04 17.75
N PHE A 66 -0.86 -0.18 17.37
CA PHE A 66 -0.35 -1.49 16.94
C PHE A 66 0.35 -2.19 18.10
N SER A 67 0.21 -3.49 18.19
CA SER A 67 0.92 -4.32 19.14
C SER A 67 1.46 -5.60 18.47
N PRO A 68 2.80 -5.78 18.39
CA PRO A 68 3.85 -4.84 18.78
C PRO A 68 3.89 -3.60 17.89
N SER A 69 4.37 -2.47 18.43
CA SER A 69 4.59 -1.23 17.69
C SER A 69 6.00 -1.11 17.12
N SER A 70 6.89 -2.07 17.39
CA SER A 70 8.24 -2.13 16.84
C SER A 70 8.60 -3.56 16.47
N VAL A 71 9.16 -3.74 15.26
CA VAL A 71 9.56 -5.04 14.73
C VAL A 71 11.00 -4.97 14.25
N SER A 72 11.86 -5.86 14.76
CA SER A 72 13.24 -5.99 14.25
C SER A 72 13.29 -7.05 13.16
N VAL A 73 13.93 -6.75 12.05
CA VAL A 73 14.10 -7.64 10.91
C VAL A 73 15.56 -7.61 10.41
N LYS A 74 15.97 -8.65 9.68
CA LYS A 74 17.27 -8.69 9.01
C LYS A 74 17.14 -8.14 7.60
N ARG A 75 18.20 -7.54 7.08
CA ARG A 75 18.25 -7.15 5.68
C ARG A 75 18.05 -8.37 4.76
N ASN A 76 17.25 -8.19 3.72
CA ASN A 76 16.79 -9.20 2.77
C ASN A 76 15.82 -10.24 3.35
N GLU A 77 15.39 -10.07 4.60
CA GLU A 77 14.35 -10.93 5.20
C GLU A 77 12.99 -10.62 4.56
N THR A 78 12.24 -11.67 4.27
CA THR A 78 10.84 -11.59 3.86
C THR A 78 9.96 -11.90 5.05
N ILE A 79 9.16 -10.93 5.47
CA ILE A 79 8.26 -11.03 6.61
C ILE A 79 6.83 -11.15 6.11
N ARG A 80 6.09 -12.09 6.72
CA ARG A 80 4.64 -12.14 6.64
C ARG A 80 4.08 -11.46 7.88
N PHE A 81 3.46 -10.31 7.72
CA PHE A 81 2.66 -9.69 8.77
C PHE A 81 1.25 -10.24 8.72
N VAL A 82 0.78 -10.77 9.84
CA VAL A 82 -0.61 -11.17 10.06
C VAL A 82 -1.24 -10.09 10.93
N LEU A 83 -2.17 -9.34 10.35
CA LEU A 83 -2.79 -8.16 10.95
C LEU A 83 -4.13 -8.55 11.55
N LYS A 84 -4.27 -8.52 12.86
CA LYS A 84 -5.51 -8.80 13.57
C LYS A 84 -6.17 -7.49 13.99
N ASN A 85 -7.34 -7.21 13.45
CA ASN A 85 -8.11 -6.06 13.90
C ASN A 85 -9.06 -6.51 15.02
N GLU A 86 -8.72 -6.18 16.25
CA GLU A 86 -9.53 -6.45 17.46
C GLU A 86 -10.48 -5.29 17.78
N GLY A 87 -10.45 -4.22 16.99
CA GLY A 87 -11.32 -3.06 17.12
C GLY A 87 -12.65 -3.23 16.40
N LYS A 88 -13.46 -2.18 16.47
CA LYS A 88 -14.75 -2.02 15.80
C LYS A 88 -14.68 -1.12 14.57
N LEU A 89 -13.56 -0.41 14.40
CA LEU A 89 -13.27 0.44 13.26
C LEU A 89 -12.42 -0.33 12.25
N LYS A 90 -12.47 0.09 10.98
CA LYS A 90 -11.54 -0.36 9.96
C LYS A 90 -10.16 0.19 10.29
N HIS A 91 -9.15 -0.65 10.23
CA HIS A 91 -7.75 -0.27 10.39
C HIS A 91 -6.94 -0.76 9.20
N GLU A 92 -5.74 -0.21 9.05
CA GLU A 92 -4.81 -0.64 8.03
C GLU A 92 -3.36 -0.53 8.53
N MET A 93 -2.47 -1.26 7.88
CA MET A 93 -1.03 -1.09 8.05
C MET A 93 -0.45 -0.68 6.71
N VAL A 94 0.13 0.52 6.66
CA VAL A 94 0.84 1.04 5.49
C VAL A 94 2.31 1.18 5.86
N LEU A 95 3.21 0.53 5.11
CA LEU A 95 4.66 0.66 5.26
C LEU A 95 5.15 1.88 4.48
N GLY A 96 6.04 2.67 5.07
CA GLY A 96 6.61 3.86 4.42
C GLY A 96 7.73 4.50 5.20
N THR A 97 8.23 5.62 4.71
CA THR A 97 8.97 6.56 5.53
C THR A 97 8.00 7.45 6.30
N ILE A 98 8.40 7.96 7.45
CA ILE A 98 7.52 8.84 8.26
C ILE A 98 7.03 10.06 7.48
N LYS A 99 7.85 10.57 6.55
CA LYS A 99 7.48 11.69 5.67
C LYS A 99 6.33 11.30 4.75
N GLU A 100 6.47 10.19 4.03
CA GLU A 100 5.45 9.68 3.09
C GLU A 100 4.14 9.37 3.81
N LEU A 101 4.21 8.66 4.93
CA LEU A 101 3.04 8.32 5.73
C LEU A 101 2.31 9.57 6.25
N LYS A 102 3.05 10.60 6.66
CA LYS A 102 2.47 11.88 7.09
C LYS A 102 1.79 12.65 5.96
N GLU A 103 2.41 12.68 4.78
CA GLU A 103 1.84 13.32 3.59
C GLU A 103 0.56 12.60 3.15
N HIS A 104 0.58 11.28 3.15
CA HIS A 104 -0.58 10.47 2.80
C HIS A 104 -1.70 10.61 3.84
N ALA A 105 -1.41 10.59 5.14
CA ALA A 105 -2.41 10.83 6.19
C ALA A 105 -3.11 12.17 6.01
N ALA A 106 -2.35 13.24 5.68
CA ALA A 106 -2.92 14.55 5.41
C ALA A 106 -3.82 14.57 4.17
N LEU A 107 -3.57 13.70 3.18
CA LEU A 107 -4.43 13.52 2.01
C LEU A 107 -5.72 12.79 2.40
N MET A 108 -5.64 11.74 3.20
CA MET A 108 -6.79 10.97 3.68
C MET A 108 -7.73 11.80 4.56
N LEU A 109 -7.22 12.78 5.31
CA LEU A 109 -8.06 13.75 6.02
C LEU A 109 -8.90 14.63 5.07
N LYS A 110 -8.39 14.91 3.86
CA LYS A 110 -9.11 15.72 2.86
C LYS A 110 -10.07 14.87 2.04
N PHE A 111 -9.77 13.60 1.83
CA PHE A 111 -10.49 12.68 0.96
C PHE A 111 -10.70 11.34 1.68
N PRO A 112 -11.50 11.29 2.75
CA PRO A 112 -11.62 10.10 3.62
C PRO A 112 -12.23 8.89 2.91
N GLU A 113 -12.97 9.10 1.83
CA GLU A 113 -13.58 8.04 1.01
C GLU A 113 -12.66 7.53 -0.11
N MET A 114 -11.42 8.03 -0.19
CA MET A 114 -10.48 7.55 -1.19
C MET A 114 -10.02 6.15 -0.84
N GLU A 115 -10.33 5.21 -1.71
CA GLU A 115 -9.84 3.84 -1.62
C GLU A 115 -8.70 3.63 -2.61
N HIS A 116 -7.64 3.00 -2.15
CA HIS A 116 -6.52 2.57 -2.97
C HIS A 116 -5.95 1.28 -2.40
N ALA A 117 -5.30 0.50 -3.25
CA ALA A 117 -4.68 -0.76 -2.88
C ALA A 117 -3.23 -0.74 -3.34
N ASP A 118 -2.35 -0.24 -2.48
CA ASP A 118 -0.92 -0.21 -2.74
C ASP A 118 -0.24 -1.50 -2.25
N PRO A 119 0.82 -1.98 -2.91
CA PRO A 119 1.49 -3.23 -2.52
C PRO A 119 2.09 -3.22 -1.11
N ASN A 120 2.33 -2.04 -0.53
CA ASN A 120 2.90 -1.84 0.80
C ASN A 120 1.84 -1.64 1.90
N GLN A 121 0.57 -1.93 1.60
CA GLN A 121 -0.52 -1.79 2.57
C GLN A 121 -1.43 -3.01 2.64
N ALA A 122 -2.10 -3.15 3.78
CA ALA A 122 -3.23 -4.05 3.94
C ALA A 122 -4.26 -3.41 4.88
N SER A 123 -5.49 -3.27 4.37
CA SER A 123 -6.67 -2.81 5.12
C SER A 123 -7.40 -4.00 5.72
N VAL A 124 -7.90 -3.85 6.95
CA VAL A 124 -8.55 -4.93 7.70
C VAL A 124 -9.81 -4.42 8.36
N GLU A 125 -10.93 -4.99 7.97
CA GLU A 125 -12.23 -4.68 8.58
C GLU A 125 -12.31 -5.10 10.06
N ALA A 126 -13.25 -4.51 10.80
CA ALA A 126 -13.48 -4.79 12.20
C ALA A 126 -13.61 -6.30 12.50
N GLY A 127 -12.83 -6.80 13.43
CA GLY A 127 -12.84 -8.21 13.86
C GLY A 127 -12.28 -9.18 12.81
N LYS A 128 -11.63 -8.69 11.75
CA LYS A 128 -11.04 -9.52 10.69
C LYS A 128 -9.53 -9.61 10.82
N THR A 129 -8.97 -10.49 10.01
CA THR A 129 -7.52 -10.67 9.87
C THR A 129 -7.13 -10.41 8.42
N GLY A 130 -6.03 -9.69 8.22
CA GLY A 130 -5.42 -9.42 6.91
C GLY A 130 -3.96 -9.87 6.90
N GLU A 131 -3.33 -9.75 5.74
CA GLU A 131 -1.95 -10.14 5.54
C GLU A 131 -1.21 -9.11 4.69
N LEU A 132 0.04 -8.83 5.05
CA LEU A 132 0.99 -8.05 4.25
C LEU A 132 2.32 -8.81 4.21
N VAL A 133 2.82 -9.09 3.01
CA VAL A 133 4.11 -9.77 2.85
C VAL A 133 5.11 -8.83 2.21
N TRP A 134 6.23 -8.58 2.91
CA TRP A 134 7.21 -7.60 2.48
C TRP A 134 8.65 -8.10 2.62
N GLN A 135 9.49 -7.84 1.63
CA GLN A 135 10.92 -8.10 1.67
C GLN A 135 11.69 -6.79 1.91
N PHE A 136 12.38 -6.71 3.05
CA PHE A 136 13.18 -5.55 3.43
C PHE A 136 14.58 -5.62 2.81
N THR A 137 14.84 -4.84 1.77
CA THR A 137 16.10 -4.91 1.01
C THR A 137 17.17 -3.93 1.48
N LYS A 138 16.81 -2.93 2.27
CA LYS A 138 17.72 -1.91 2.80
C LYS A 138 17.71 -1.92 4.32
N ALA A 139 18.90 -1.70 4.92
CA ALA A 139 19.03 -1.46 6.34
C ALA A 139 18.54 -0.05 6.70
N GLY A 140 18.01 0.11 7.90
CA GLY A 140 17.49 1.39 8.40
C GLY A 140 16.26 1.20 9.27
N THR A 141 15.68 2.31 9.70
CA THR A 141 14.39 2.33 10.36
C THR A 141 13.35 2.84 9.39
N PHE A 142 12.30 2.07 9.23
CA PHE A 142 11.13 2.39 8.42
C PHE A 142 9.92 2.42 9.34
N ASP A 143 8.86 3.07 8.89
CA ASP A 143 7.66 3.24 9.70
C ASP A 143 6.50 2.46 9.10
N PHE A 144 5.50 2.21 9.94
CA PHE A 144 4.18 1.81 9.50
C PHE A 144 3.12 2.60 10.27
N ALA A 145 2.00 2.83 9.63
CA ALA A 145 0.92 3.60 10.22
C ALA A 145 -0.45 3.13 9.71
N CYS A 146 -1.50 3.46 10.47
CA CYS A 146 -2.86 3.47 9.97
C CYS A 146 -3.15 4.86 9.40
N LEU A 147 -3.56 4.91 8.13
CA LEU A 147 -3.86 6.16 7.43
C LEU A 147 -5.36 6.41 7.25
N GLN A 148 -6.21 5.60 7.89
CA GLN A 148 -7.61 5.94 8.05
C GLN A 148 -7.71 7.33 8.69
N ALA A 149 -8.65 8.17 8.21
CA ALA A 149 -8.74 9.57 8.57
C ALA A 149 -8.68 9.79 10.09
N GLY A 150 -7.68 10.54 10.56
CA GLY A 150 -7.46 10.88 11.97
C GLY A 150 -6.69 9.83 12.79
N HIS A 151 -6.49 8.59 12.29
CA HIS A 151 -5.81 7.54 13.05
C HIS A 151 -4.30 7.79 13.21
N PHE A 152 -3.68 8.35 12.17
CA PHE A 152 -2.26 8.73 12.21
C PHE A 152 -2.01 9.81 13.26
N GLU A 153 -2.84 10.83 13.31
CA GLU A 153 -2.78 11.95 14.26
C GLU A 153 -3.04 11.48 15.69
N ALA A 154 -3.93 10.49 15.87
CA ALA A 154 -4.18 9.84 17.15
C ALA A 154 -3.03 8.94 17.64
N GLY A 155 -1.98 8.78 16.79
CA GLY A 155 -0.76 8.08 17.15
C GLY A 155 -0.72 6.61 16.76
N MET A 156 -1.57 6.15 15.82
CA MET A 156 -1.55 4.77 15.33
C MET A 156 -0.37 4.54 14.38
N LYS A 157 0.80 4.37 14.97
CA LYS A 157 2.11 4.26 14.29
C LYS A 157 3.00 3.22 14.97
N GLY A 158 3.93 2.69 14.18
CA GLY A 158 4.99 1.80 14.64
C GLY A 158 6.19 1.86 13.71
N ASN A 159 7.19 1.04 13.95
CA ASN A 159 8.40 0.99 13.13
C ASN A 159 8.91 -0.42 12.88
N VAL A 160 9.69 -0.55 11.80
CA VAL A 160 10.47 -1.74 11.48
C VAL A 160 11.94 -1.34 11.46
N VAL A 161 12.74 -1.95 12.33
CA VAL A 161 14.18 -1.75 12.39
C VAL A 161 14.86 -2.87 11.59
N VAL A 162 15.43 -2.51 10.44
CA VAL A 162 16.13 -3.43 9.55
C VAL A 162 17.62 -3.41 9.86
N ALA A 163 18.14 -4.48 10.49
CA ALA A 163 19.54 -4.60 10.82
C ALA A 163 20.39 -4.64 9.54
N GLY A 164 21.52 -3.92 9.53
CA GLY A 164 22.57 -4.08 8.53
C GLY A 164 23.16 -5.50 8.58
N ILE A 165 23.83 -5.91 7.49
CA ILE A 165 24.69 -7.10 7.55
C ILE A 165 25.85 -6.72 8.48
N ALA A 166 25.99 -7.43 9.61
CA ALA A 166 27.19 -7.30 10.42
C ALA A 166 28.38 -7.69 9.53
N THR A 167 29.22 -6.74 9.16
CA THR A 167 30.53 -7.05 8.60
C THR A 167 31.31 -7.76 9.70
N PRO A 168 31.84 -8.98 9.46
CA PRO A 168 32.72 -9.60 10.45
C PRO A 168 33.87 -8.64 10.66
N THR A 169 34.01 -8.09 11.86
CA THR A 169 35.20 -7.38 12.28
C THR A 169 36.32 -8.40 12.24
N LYS A 170 37.26 -8.20 11.30
CA LYS A 170 38.52 -8.94 11.28
C LYS A 170 39.15 -8.72 12.66
N ALA A 171 39.20 -9.78 13.44
CA ALA A 171 39.97 -9.76 14.67
C ALA A 171 41.44 -9.57 14.24
N ASP A 172 41.97 -8.38 14.43
CA ASP A 172 43.40 -8.11 14.28
C ASP A 172 44.07 -8.89 15.43
N GLY A 173 44.59 -10.07 15.03
CA GLY A 173 45.45 -10.85 15.89
C GLY A 173 46.76 -10.07 16.11
N HIS A 174 46.79 -9.31 17.17
CA HIS A 174 48.03 -8.74 17.70
C HIS A 174 48.80 -9.92 18.35
N THR A 175 49.69 -10.54 17.57
CA THR A 175 50.71 -11.46 18.15
C THR A 175 51.78 -10.58 18.77
N ASP A 176 51.73 -10.53 20.07
CA ASP A 176 52.75 -9.92 20.92
C ASP A 176 54.02 -10.77 20.82
N HIS A 177 55.01 -10.31 20.05
CA HIS A 177 56.36 -10.88 20.04
C HIS A 177 57.15 -10.25 21.19
N LYS A 178 57.21 -10.99 22.30
CA LYS A 178 58.23 -10.72 23.33
C LYS A 178 59.62 -11.09 22.82
N HIS A 179 60.52 -10.10 22.86
CA HIS A 179 61.98 -10.26 22.95
C HIS A 179 62.42 -10.07 24.38
#